data_74078d6df481e748e3f3af7d7c7316f5
#
_entry.id   74078d6df481e748e3f3af7d7c7316f5
#
_cell.length_a   1.000
_cell.length_b   1.000
_cell.length_c   1.000
_cell.angle_alpha   90.00
_cell.angle_beta   90.00
_cell.angle_gamma   90.00
#
_symmetry.space_group_name_H-M   'P 1'
#
loop_
_entity.id
_entity.type
_entity.pdbx_description
1 polymer ?
#
loop_
_entity_poly.entity_id
_entity_poly.type
_entity_poly.pdbx_seq_one_letter_code
_entity_poly.pdbx_strand_id
1 'polypeptide(L)'
;MKKSSRIWSLSILMMICLCMVLSIPSIPVQAADNLSENEMIYGADIGFLSQLESQGVEWVDDNGNTRDALELLKEKGVNAVRLRVFVKPPENFYWTKPDGTNCMLGYADTQGLLYTAKRAKELGLKIMVVFHYSDHFADPLIQDVPSEWKNASTSELEKYVYDYTRYIMTELADEDIYPEWVQVGNEVSYGMLYPTGSNQSNDFTQLTKYLNSGYDAVKSISPNSKVVTHLTHGSGISHFAWFFENFITKCGGKTDVIGMSYYPYWTSSYDGDCIENVAYNLNKMASQYGKDVMICETGEPESNSQGTYELLRKEINAVKSVPNNKGIGVFYWEPELNSSVVPDGYTLGATELVGNNKLHFTNALNAFKLAPDYLNTDCSYEMMNINSQKSVNIATGSQDNNAQVEQYTYDQWDSQKWIFEKVDSSYYKIVNKNSGKVLDVCGLSQNENAQVVQYEYNGGWNQQWKITTTSDGKYKIQNRWSGLYLGVLNNSTNDGASIVQVSDESSSSEWFILLTD
;
A
#
# COMPACT_ATOMS: atom_id res chain seq x y z
N MET A 1 -23.61 52.71 87.10
CA MET A 1 -24.80 53.43 86.64
C MET A 1 -24.55 53.99 85.25
N LYS A 2 -25.50 53.77 84.35
CA LYS A 2 -25.61 54.21 82.97
C LYS A 2 -25.06 53.22 81.91
N LYS A 3 -25.99 52.48 81.33
CA LYS A 3 -25.96 51.75 80.09
C LYS A 3 -25.83 52.70 78.93
N SER A 4 -25.04 52.38 77.94
CA SER A 4 -25.21 52.93 76.57
C SER A 4 -25.06 51.82 75.55
N SER A 5 -26.14 51.58 74.83
CA SER A 5 -26.28 50.69 73.73
C SER A 5 -25.45 51.15 72.52
N ARG A 6 -24.72 50.24 71.85
CA ARG A 6 -24.18 50.49 70.53
C ARG A 6 -24.76 49.44 69.52
N ILE A 7 -25.43 49.99 68.58
CA ILE A 7 -25.99 49.38 67.42
C ILE A 7 -24.85 48.92 66.49
N TRP A 8 -24.85 47.66 66.12
CA TRP A 8 -23.96 47.13 65.11
C TRP A 8 -24.61 47.25 63.74
N SER A 9 -24.05 48.08 62.86
CA SER A 9 -24.35 48.09 61.44
C SER A 9 -23.49 47.08 60.75
N LEU A 10 -24.14 46.10 60.12
CA LEU A 10 -23.51 45.17 59.20
C LEU A 10 -23.10 45.87 57.92
N SER A 11 -21.82 46.03 57.68
CA SER A 11 -21.30 46.41 56.38
C SER A 11 -20.97 45.14 55.61
N ILE A 12 -21.72 44.88 54.57
CA ILE A 12 -21.43 43.81 53.58
C ILE A 12 -20.27 44.29 52.73
N LEU A 13 -19.11 43.69 52.93
CA LEU A 13 -17.94 43.89 52.08
C LEU A 13 -18.09 42.95 50.86
N MET A 14 -18.47 43.55 49.73
CA MET A 14 -18.53 42.83 48.43
C MET A 14 -17.11 42.65 47.91
N MET A 15 -16.55 41.44 48.06
CA MET A 15 -15.24 41.10 47.58
C MET A 15 -15.35 40.80 46.07
N ILE A 16 -15.00 41.75 45.23
CA ILE A 16 -14.87 41.58 43.77
C ILE A 16 -13.59 40.79 43.54
N CYS A 17 -13.71 39.48 43.29
CA CYS A 17 -12.65 38.67 42.73
C CYS A 17 -12.42 39.08 41.27
N LEU A 18 -11.42 39.88 41.03
CA LEU A 18 -10.90 40.18 39.69
C LEU A 18 -10.12 38.93 39.19
N CYS A 19 -10.77 38.03 38.49
CA CYS A 19 -10.10 36.98 37.74
C CYS A 19 -9.28 37.64 36.62
N MET A 20 -8.01 37.86 36.84
CA MET A 20 -7.07 38.06 35.74
C MET A 20 -6.98 36.76 34.94
N VAL A 21 -7.69 36.67 33.84
CA VAL A 21 -7.42 35.70 32.82
C VAL A 21 -6.09 36.05 32.18
N LEU A 22 -5.01 35.41 32.66
CA LEU A 22 -3.75 35.38 31.93
C LEU A 22 -4.05 34.65 30.61
N SER A 23 -4.25 35.39 29.55
CA SER A 23 -4.20 34.87 28.19
C SER A 23 -2.78 34.37 27.93
N ILE A 24 -2.56 33.06 28.11
CA ILE A 24 -1.39 32.41 27.59
C ILE A 24 -1.51 32.58 26.06
N PRO A 25 -0.53 33.20 25.39
CA PRO A 25 -0.55 33.23 23.95
C PRO A 25 -0.52 31.76 23.51
N SER A 26 -1.59 31.30 22.87
CA SER A 26 -1.56 30.06 22.11
C SER A 26 -0.45 30.20 21.07
N ILE A 27 0.66 29.51 21.29
CA ILE A 27 1.62 29.23 20.22
C ILE A 27 0.77 28.61 19.11
N PRO A 28 0.73 29.18 17.91
CA PRO A 28 0.08 28.48 16.82
C PRO A 28 0.81 27.15 16.72
N VAL A 29 0.13 26.05 17.02
CA VAL A 29 0.51 24.73 16.54
C VAL A 29 0.56 24.94 15.04
N GLN A 30 1.77 25.00 14.50
CA GLN A 30 1.98 25.00 13.07
C GLN A 30 1.29 23.71 12.62
N ALA A 31 0.16 23.87 11.95
CA ALA A 31 -0.53 22.74 11.37
C ALA A 31 0.53 22.00 10.58
N ALA A 32 0.80 20.76 10.96
CA ALA A 32 1.50 19.85 10.07
C ALA A 32 0.80 20.02 8.73
N ASP A 33 1.55 20.34 7.70
CA ASP A 33 1.02 20.50 6.36
C ASP A 33 0.08 19.33 6.13
N ASN A 34 -1.20 19.63 5.97
CA ASN A 34 -2.22 18.66 5.60
C ASN A 34 -1.81 18.11 4.24
N LEU A 35 -0.92 17.11 4.25
CA LEU A 35 -0.73 16.24 3.11
C LEU A 35 -2.13 15.73 2.79
N SER A 36 -2.56 15.93 1.56
CA SER A 36 -3.91 15.54 1.14
C SER A 36 -4.14 14.10 1.59
N GLU A 37 -5.27 13.79 2.22
CA GLU A 37 -5.65 12.44 2.69
C GLU A 37 -5.56 11.36 1.59
N ASN A 38 -5.12 11.70 0.38
CA ASN A 38 -5.09 10.91 -0.85
C ASN A 38 -3.69 10.81 -1.50
N GLU A 39 -2.61 11.13 -0.77
CA GLU A 39 -1.28 11.00 -1.36
C GLU A 39 -0.84 9.55 -1.41
N MET A 40 -0.50 9.06 -2.61
CA MET A 40 0.06 7.73 -2.81
C MET A 40 1.42 7.60 -2.14
N ILE A 41 1.64 6.51 -1.42
CA ILE A 41 2.90 6.23 -0.74
C ILE A 41 3.83 5.47 -1.69
N TYR A 42 5.01 6.02 -1.85
CA TYR A 42 6.15 5.46 -2.55
C TYR A 42 7.24 5.21 -1.51
N GLY A 43 7.29 4.00 -1.00
CA GLY A 43 8.10 3.66 0.17
C GLY A 43 9.38 2.92 -0.19
N ALA A 44 10.36 3.00 0.70
CA ALA A 44 11.57 2.21 0.70
C ALA A 44 11.80 1.57 2.08
N ASP A 45 11.98 0.25 2.15
CA ASP A 45 12.58 -0.38 3.31
C ASP A 45 14.09 -0.10 3.24
N ILE A 46 14.68 0.38 4.32
CA ILE A 46 16.07 0.83 4.35
C ILE A 46 16.80 0.34 5.62
N GLY A 47 16.43 -0.85 6.05
CA GLY A 47 16.94 -1.39 7.31
C GLY A 47 18.44 -1.66 7.33
N PHE A 48 19.10 -1.81 6.18
CA PHE A 48 20.54 -2.01 6.11
C PHE A 48 21.33 -0.70 6.06
N LEU A 49 20.73 0.41 5.72
CA LEU A 49 21.39 1.67 5.39
C LEU A 49 22.50 2.06 6.37
N SER A 50 22.17 2.17 7.67
CA SER A 50 23.13 2.65 8.68
C SER A 50 24.30 1.68 8.90
N GLN A 51 24.10 0.36 8.73
CA GLN A 51 25.17 -0.61 8.81
C GLN A 51 26.08 -0.54 7.58
N LEU A 52 25.52 -0.37 6.38
CA LEU A 52 26.29 -0.18 5.14
C LEU A 52 27.14 1.10 5.21
N GLU A 53 26.56 2.21 5.66
CA GLU A 53 27.29 3.47 5.89
C GLU A 53 28.49 3.26 6.83
N SER A 54 28.31 2.51 7.93
CA SER A 54 29.40 2.22 8.89
C SER A 54 30.51 1.36 8.29
N GLN A 55 30.22 0.61 7.24
CA GLN A 55 31.17 -0.22 6.48
C GLN A 55 31.84 0.56 5.34
N GLY A 56 31.55 1.85 5.20
CA GLY A 56 32.14 2.72 4.18
C GLY A 56 31.48 2.58 2.81
N VAL A 57 30.24 2.11 2.73
CA VAL A 57 29.43 2.20 1.50
C VAL A 57 28.96 3.64 1.37
N GLU A 58 29.10 4.18 0.18
CA GLU A 58 28.69 5.55 -0.19
C GLU A 58 27.74 5.51 -1.36
N TRP A 59 26.75 6.42 -1.36
CA TRP A 59 25.88 6.62 -2.52
C TRP A 59 26.26 7.89 -3.27
N VAL A 60 26.18 7.83 -4.59
CA VAL A 60 26.54 8.96 -5.46
C VAL A 60 25.36 9.41 -6.31
N ASP A 61 25.34 10.72 -6.61
CA ASP A 61 24.41 11.31 -7.58
C ASP A 61 24.81 11.01 -9.03
N ASP A 62 24.00 11.44 -9.99
CA ASP A 62 24.25 11.28 -11.44
C ASP A 62 25.55 11.95 -11.91
N ASN A 63 26.18 12.82 -11.10
CA ASN A 63 27.46 13.47 -11.36
C ASN A 63 28.65 12.78 -10.67
N GLY A 64 28.41 11.71 -9.91
CA GLY A 64 29.42 10.96 -9.15
C GLY A 64 29.80 11.60 -7.80
N ASN A 65 29.07 12.57 -7.30
CA ASN A 65 29.32 13.16 -5.98
C ASN A 65 28.65 12.31 -4.91
N THR A 66 29.38 12.02 -3.82
CA THR A 66 28.83 11.34 -2.64
C THR A 66 27.75 12.19 -1.99
N ARG A 67 26.58 11.58 -1.75
CA ARG A 67 25.40 12.19 -1.16
C ARG A 67 24.78 11.26 -0.10
N ASP A 68 23.94 11.82 0.76
CA ASP A 68 23.11 11.04 1.67
C ASP A 68 22.12 10.18 0.88
N ALA A 69 22.03 8.87 1.21
CA ALA A 69 21.16 7.94 0.49
C ALA A 69 19.67 8.27 0.64
N LEU A 70 19.24 8.76 1.81
CA LEU A 70 17.86 9.18 2.05
C LEU A 70 17.47 10.40 1.21
N GLU A 71 18.40 11.37 1.06
CA GLU A 71 18.16 12.51 0.17
C GLU A 71 18.01 12.06 -1.27
N LEU A 72 18.88 11.15 -1.74
CA LEU A 72 18.80 10.61 -3.10
C LEU A 72 17.51 9.80 -3.32
N LEU A 73 17.10 8.98 -2.36
CA LEU A 73 15.82 8.27 -2.42
C LEU A 73 14.64 9.24 -2.51
N LYS A 74 14.65 10.30 -1.71
CA LYS A 74 13.62 11.36 -1.76
C LYS A 74 13.61 12.05 -3.14
N GLU A 75 14.76 12.34 -3.72
CA GLU A 75 14.89 12.88 -5.08
C GLU A 75 14.38 11.90 -6.15
N LYS A 76 14.43 10.59 -5.90
CA LYS A 76 13.82 9.55 -6.76
C LYS A 76 12.30 9.42 -6.56
N GLY A 77 11.69 10.16 -5.64
CA GLY A 77 10.24 10.19 -5.39
C GLY A 77 9.78 9.40 -4.18
N VAL A 78 10.70 8.80 -3.42
CA VAL A 78 10.36 8.14 -2.14
C VAL A 78 9.82 9.18 -1.15
N ASN A 79 8.66 8.91 -0.55
CA ASN A 79 8.00 9.78 0.43
C ASN A 79 7.74 9.09 1.78
N ALA A 80 8.11 7.81 1.90
CA ALA A 80 8.02 7.04 3.14
C ALA A 80 9.19 6.06 3.27
N VAL A 81 9.54 5.72 4.51
CA VAL A 81 10.50 4.66 4.81
C VAL A 81 9.87 3.58 5.68
N ARG A 82 10.32 2.34 5.52
CA ARG A 82 9.94 1.21 6.34
C ARG A 82 11.16 0.72 7.10
N LEU A 83 11.05 0.68 8.44
CA LEU A 83 12.15 0.44 9.38
C LEU A 83 11.81 -0.74 10.26
N ARG A 84 12.61 -1.80 10.19
CA ARG A 84 12.42 -2.99 11.02
C ARG A 84 13.06 -2.84 12.39
N VAL A 85 12.55 -3.60 13.36
CA VAL A 85 13.13 -3.72 14.69
C VAL A 85 13.09 -5.17 15.16
N PHE A 86 14.22 -5.67 15.69
CA PHE A 86 14.38 -6.97 16.34
C PHE A 86 14.38 -6.81 17.86
N VAL A 87 14.03 -7.87 18.57
CA VAL A 87 13.95 -7.83 20.04
C VAL A 87 15.35 -7.78 20.67
N LYS A 88 16.22 -8.71 20.26
CA LYS A 88 17.60 -8.78 20.74
C LYS A 88 18.51 -9.33 19.64
N PRO A 89 18.81 -8.52 18.62
CA PRO A 89 19.71 -8.94 17.57
C PRO A 89 21.10 -9.26 18.13
N PRO A 90 21.88 -10.14 17.48
CA PRO A 90 23.29 -10.37 17.83
C PRO A 90 24.09 -9.06 17.85
N GLU A 91 25.05 -8.93 18.77
CA GLU A 91 25.86 -7.71 18.95
C GLU A 91 26.62 -7.27 17.67
N ASN A 92 26.95 -8.21 16.80
CA ASN A 92 27.60 -7.91 15.52
C ASN A 92 26.63 -7.63 14.38
N PHE A 93 25.30 -7.73 14.62
CA PHE A 93 24.24 -7.56 13.63
C PHE A 93 24.38 -8.48 12.40
N TYR A 94 24.82 -9.71 12.61
CA TYR A 94 24.83 -10.78 11.60
C TYR A 94 24.10 -12.01 12.13
N TRP A 95 23.42 -12.69 11.24
CA TRP A 95 22.72 -13.93 11.55
C TRP A 95 22.99 -14.98 10.49
N THR A 96 23.31 -16.19 10.93
CA THR A 96 23.49 -17.33 10.03
C THR A 96 22.20 -18.13 9.96
N LYS A 97 21.62 -18.18 8.77
CA LYS A 97 20.43 -19.01 8.49
C LYS A 97 20.72 -20.49 8.72
N PRO A 98 19.66 -21.32 8.89
CA PRO A 98 19.84 -22.78 9.04
C PRO A 98 20.58 -23.45 7.88
N ASP A 99 20.52 -22.90 6.69
CA ASP A 99 21.24 -23.37 5.50
C ASP A 99 22.72 -22.94 5.43
N GLY A 100 23.18 -22.15 6.40
CA GLY A 100 24.54 -21.64 6.49
C GLY A 100 24.75 -20.27 5.84
N THR A 101 23.73 -19.67 5.24
CA THR A 101 23.81 -18.31 4.67
C THR A 101 24.02 -17.28 5.77
N ASN A 102 25.05 -16.44 5.63
CA ASN A 102 25.32 -15.36 6.60
C ASN A 102 24.64 -14.06 6.14
N CYS A 103 23.63 -13.63 6.88
CA CYS A 103 22.85 -12.43 6.59
C CYS A 103 23.28 -11.27 7.47
N MET A 104 23.42 -10.11 6.88
CA MET A 104 23.47 -8.84 7.58
C MET A 104 22.07 -8.49 8.08
N LEU A 105 21.93 -7.93 9.29
CA LEU A 105 20.63 -7.61 9.89
C LEU A 105 20.25 -6.13 9.79
N GLY A 106 21.22 -5.25 9.51
CA GLY A 106 21.09 -3.82 9.76
C GLY A 106 21.24 -3.50 11.26
N TYR A 107 21.47 -2.26 11.60
CA TYR A 107 21.39 -1.83 12.99
C TYR A 107 19.93 -1.68 13.39
N ALA A 108 19.23 -2.81 13.47
CA ALA A 108 17.79 -2.89 13.69
C ALA A 108 17.42 -3.24 15.13
N ASP A 109 18.18 -2.73 16.10
CA ASP A 109 17.81 -2.62 17.51
C ASP A 109 17.09 -1.28 17.78
N THR A 110 16.73 -1.02 19.02
CA THR A 110 16.07 0.24 19.42
C THR A 110 16.87 1.48 19.02
N GLN A 111 18.20 1.44 19.19
CA GLN A 111 19.05 2.61 18.92
C GLN A 111 19.19 2.88 17.42
N GLY A 112 19.37 1.85 16.62
CA GLY A 112 19.46 1.96 15.16
C GLY A 112 18.13 2.39 14.54
N LEU A 113 17.00 1.88 15.06
CA LEU A 113 15.67 2.34 14.68
C LEU A 113 15.52 3.84 14.93
N LEU A 114 15.80 4.31 16.15
CA LEU A 114 15.68 5.74 16.52
C LEU A 114 16.60 6.62 15.66
N TYR A 115 17.83 6.18 15.42
CA TYR A 115 18.78 6.91 14.58
C TYR A 115 18.23 7.14 13.16
N THR A 116 17.75 6.08 12.53
CA THR A 116 17.23 6.16 11.15
C THR A 116 15.88 6.89 11.10
N ALA A 117 15.01 6.68 12.09
CA ALA A 117 13.71 7.35 12.16
C ALA A 117 13.85 8.88 12.33
N LYS A 118 14.83 9.35 13.12
CA LYS A 118 15.13 10.79 13.24
C LYS A 118 15.57 11.41 11.92
N ARG A 119 16.47 10.76 11.18
CA ARG A 119 16.90 11.21 9.85
C ARG A 119 15.73 11.28 8.87
N ALA A 120 14.87 10.25 8.87
CA ALA A 120 13.68 10.23 8.02
C ALA A 120 12.73 11.38 8.36
N LYS A 121 12.47 11.62 9.65
CA LYS A 121 11.65 12.76 10.14
C LYS A 121 12.23 14.10 9.71
N GLU A 122 13.54 14.32 9.85
CA GLU A 122 14.22 15.56 9.44
C GLU A 122 14.04 15.84 7.94
N LEU A 123 13.98 14.80 7.13
CA LEU A 123 13.72 14.90 5.69
C LEU A 123 12.23 14.99 5.36
N GLY A 124 11.33 14.91 6.35
CA GLY A 124 9.88 14.92 6.15
C GLY A 124 9.34 13.66 5.47
N LEU A 125 10.04 12.53 5.61
CA LEU A 125 9.58 11.22 5.14
C LEU A 125 8.60 10.63 6.16
N LYS A 126 7.53 10.01 5.69
CA LYS A 126 6.62 9.21 6.52
C LYS A 126 7.32 7.93 6.98
N ILE A 127 6.89 7.38 8.10
CA ILE A 127 7.56 6.24 8.72
C ILE A 127 6.59 5.08 8.91
N MET A 128 7.00 3.87 8.48
CA MET A 128 6.43 2.60 8.91
C MET A 128 7.44 1.88 9.78
N VAL A 129 7.02 1.44 10.97
CA VAL A 129 7.85 0.58 11.83
C VAL A 129 7.38 -0.87 11.72
N VAL A 130 8.32 -1.80 11.59
CA VAL A 130 8.05 -3.23 11.43
C VAL A 130 8.63 -4.02 12.59
N PHE A 131 7.75 -4.64 13.38
CA PHE A 131 8.13 -5.54 14.46
C PHE A 131 8.29 -6.97 13.95
N HIS A 132 9.50 -7.51 13.97
CA HIS A 132 9.72 -8.92 13.63
C HIS A 132 9.39 -9.88 14.78
N TYR A 133 9.43 -9.41 16.03
CA TYR A 133 9.29 -10.22 17.25
C TYR A 133 10.21 -11.43 17.27
N SER A 134 11.42 -11.23 16.79
CA SER A 134 12.52 -12.18 16.68
C SER A 134 13.83 -11.45 16.92
N ASP A 135 14.94 -12.18 17.05
CA ASP A 135 16.29 -11.62 17.14
C ASP A 135 16.94 -11.47 15.74
N HIS A 136 16.23 -11.88 14.69
CA HIS A 136 16.63 -11.86 13.29
C HIS A 136 15.41 -11.76 12.36
N PHE A 137 15.61 -11.89 11.05
CA PHE A 137 14.49 -11.87 10.11
C PHE A 137 13.44 -12.93 10.46
N ALA A 138 12.20 -12.47 10.53
CA ALA A 138 11.02 -13.33 10.50
C ALA A 138 10.48 -13.33 9.07
N ASP A 139 10.23 -14.52 8.55
CA ASP A 139 9.64 -14.79 7.24
C ASP A 139 8.59 -15.90 7.35
N PRO A 140 7.86 -16.28 6.29
CA PRO A 140 6.79 -17.28 6.42
C PRO A 140 7.22 -18.64 6.96
N LEU A 141 8.51 -18.99 6.84
CA LEU A 141 9.06 -20.27 7.28
C LEU A 141 9.79 -20.17 8.62
N ILE A 142 10.29 -18.99 8.96
CA ILE A 142 11.12 -18.73 10.14
C ILE A 142 10.46 -17.65 10.98
N GLN A 143 9.84 -18.06 12.09
CA GLN A 143 9.13 -17.18 13.03
C GLN A 143 9.59 -17.49 14.45
N ASP A 144 10.91 -17.44 14.67
CA ASP A 144 11.54 -17.86 15.91
C ASP A 144 11.16 -16.93 17.08
N VAL A 145 10.90 -17.55 18.22
CA VAL A 145 10.73 -16.82 19.48
C VAL A 145 12.07 -16.18 19.86
N PRO A 146 12.09 -14.88 20.24
CA PRO A 146 13.32 -14.23 20.72
C PRO A 146 14.01 -15.01 21.82
N SER A 147 15.33 -14.99 21.85
CA SER A 147 16.13 -15.76 22.83
C SER A 147 15.72 -15.47 24.28
N GLU A 148 15.38 -14.24 24.60
CA GLU A 148 14.93 -13.84 25.95
C GLU A 148 13.53 -14.35 26.31
N TRP A 149 12.70 -14.68 25.31
CA TRP A 149 11.32 -15.15 25.51
C TRP A 149 11.18 -16.67 25.37
N LYS A 150 12.25 -17.39 25.12
CA LYS A 150 12.26 -18.80 24.70
C LYS A 150 11.54 -19.77 25.66
N ASN A 151 11.50 -19.45 26.96
CA ASN A 151 10.88 -20.30 27.98
C ASN A 151 9.50 -19.76 28.43
N ALA A 152 8.97 -18.74 27.77
CA ALA A 152 7.71 -18.13 28.14
C ALA A 152 6.51 -19.01 27.75
N SER A 153 5.50 -18.99 28.60
CA SER A 153 4.18 -19.53 28.27
C SER A 153 3.50 -18.68 27.19
N THR A 154 2.44 -19.19 26.58
CA THR A 154 1.66 -18.44 25.59
C THR A 154 1.10 -17.12 26.13
N SER A 155 0.69 -17.09 27.39
CA SER A 155 0.18 -15.87 28.05
C SER A 155 1.29 -14.85 28.34
N GLU A 156 2.51 -15.32 28.62
CA GLU A 156 3.67 -14.45 28.78
C GLU A 156 4.12 -13.90 27.45
N LEU A 157 4.13 -14.72 26.38
CA LEU A 157 4.44 -14.23 25.03
C LEU A 157 3.44 -13.16 24.56
N GLU A 158 2.14 -13.33 24.84
CA GLU A 158 1.11 -12.32 24.58
C GLU A 158 1.45 -11.00 25.27
N LYS A 159 1.83 -11.08 26.56
CA LYS A 159 2.27 -9.91 27.33
C LYS A 159 3.57 -9.30 26.78
N TYR A 160 4.54 -10.10 26.38
CA TYR A 160 5.82 -9.61 25.85
C TYR A 160 5.66 -8.91 24.52
N VAL A 161 4.78 -9.38 23.63
CA VAL A 161 4.41 -8.66 22.41
C VAL A 161 3.84 -7.28 22.75
N TYR A 162 2.92 -7.20 23.72
CA TYR A 162 2.38 -5.91 24.17
C TYR A 162 3.45 -5.01 24.74
N ASP A 163 4.23 -5.50 25.71
CA ASP A 163 5.21 -4.69 26.44
C ASP A 163 6.33 -4.20 25.53
N TYR A 164 6.85 -5.06 24.65
CA TYR A 164 7.91 -4.69 23.71
C TYR A 164 7.42 -3.67 22.66
N THR A 165 6.25 -3.91 22.09
CA THR A 165 5.64 -2.93 21.16
C THR A 165 5.44 -1.60 21.84
N ARG A 166 4.87 -1.60 23.04
CA ARG A 166 4.66 -0.37 23.80
C ARG A 166 5.97 0.34 24.14
N TYR A 167 7.01 -0.43 24.51
CA TYR A 167 8.34 0.12 24.79
C TYR A 167 8.90 0.87 23.56
N ILE A 168 8.99 0.23 22.41
CA ILE A 168 9.50 0.84 21.17
C ILE A 168 8.67 2.07 20.76
N MET A 169 7.34 1.97 20.83
CA MET A 169 6.46 3.09 20.50
C MET A 169 6.65 4.27 21.47
N THR A 170 6.99 3.99 22.73
CA THR A 170 7.29 5.04 23.73
C THR A 170 8.63 5.71 23.42
N GLU A 171 9.68 4.94 23.11
CA GLU A 171 11.00 5.48 22.73
C GLU A 171 10.90 6.39 21.49
N LEU A 172 10.07 6.02 20.51
CA LEU A 172 9.80 6.86 19.35
C LEU A 172 9.03 8.14 19.74
N ALA A 173 8.01 8.01 20.58
CA ALA A 173 7.20 9.14 21.03
C ALA A 173 8.01 10.14 21.88
N ASP A 174 8.98 9.68 22.67
CA ASP A 174 9.89 10.53 23.44
C ASP A 174 10.79 11.39 22.54
N GLU A 175 11.00 10.97 21.27
CA GLU A 175 11.66 11.73 20.22
C GLU A 175 10.66 12.50 19.31
N ASP A 176 9.39 12.60 19.74
CA ASP A 176 8.31 13.20 18.96
C ASP A 176 8.14 12.55 17.58
N ILE A 177 8.32 11.22 17.49
CA ILE A 177 8.11 10.40 16.29
C ILE A 177 6.89 9.54 16.51
N TYR A 178 5.87 9.73 15.65
CA TYR A 178 4.63 8.96 15.63
C TYR A 178 4.50 8.34 14.25
N PRO A 179 4.92 7.07 14.05
CA PRO A 179 4.85 6.43 12.75
C PRO A 179 3.43 6.45 12.17
N GLU A 180 3.29 6.71 10.89
CA GLU A 180 2.00 6.62 10.21
C GLU A 180 1.46 5.20 10.20
N TRP A 181 2.37 4.23 10.06
CA TRP A 181 2.03 2.81 10.08
C TRP A 181 2.94 2.04 11.03
N VAL A 182 2.35 1.01 11.65
CA VAL A 182 3.08 0.06 12.47
C VAL A 182 2.68 -1.35 12.08
N GLN A 183 3.62 -2.11 11.56
CA GLN A 183 3.42 -3.49 11.18
C GLN A 183 3.69 -4.41 12.38
N VAL A 184 2.68 -5.14 12.79
CA VAL A 184 2.74 -6.09 13.92
C VAL A 184 3.01 -7.49 13.38
N GLY A 185 4.25 -7.95 13.52
CA GLY A 185 4.74 -9.17 12.88
C GLY A 185 5.11 -8.95 11.40
N ASN A 186 6.01 -9.76 10.86
CA ASN A 186 6.39 -9.75 9.46
C ASN A 186 5.99 -11.05 8.78
N GLU A 187 5.29 -10.95 7.63
CA GLU A 187 4.84 -12.07 6.81
C GLU A 187 4.19 -13.22 7.61
N VAL A 188 3.21 -12.87 8.45
CA VAL A 188 2.58 -13.81 9.41
C VAL A 188 1.61 -14.80 8.78
N SER A 189 1.78 -15.11 7.51
CA SER A 189 0.92 -16.00 6.71
C SER A 189 0.62 -17.34 7.36
N TYR A 190 1.59 -17.92 8.03
CA TYR A 190 1.46 -19.20 8.74
C TYR A 190 1.62 -19.07 10.26
N GLY A 191 1.61 -17.82 10.76
CA GLY A 191 1.69 -17.52 12.19
C GLY A 191 2.92 -16.67 12.54
N MET A 192 3.15 -16.52 13.86
CA MET A 192 4.32 -15.87 14.44
C MET A 192 4.70 -16.56 15.76
N LEU A 193 5.94 -16.35 16.25
CA LEU A 193 6.42 -16.92 17.53
C LEU A 193 6.20 -18.43 17.61
N TYR A 194 6.78 -19.16 16.65
CA TYR A 194 6.61 -20.61 16.54
C TYR A 194 7.13 -21.38 17.76
N PRO A 195 6.47 -22.51 18.14
CA PRO A 195 5.29 -23.09 17.46
C PRO A 195 3.94 -22.54 17.94
N THR A 196 3.91 -21.72 18.99
CA THR A 196 2.70 -21.41 19.74
C THR A 196 1.70 -20.54 18.96
N GLY A 197 2.19 -19.65 18.10
CA GLY A 197 1.36 -18.79 17.26
C GLY A 197 1.18 -19.29 15.83
N SER A 198 1.51 -20.57 15.55
CA SER A 198 1.26 -21.18 14.24
C SER A 198 -0.24 -21.38 13.98
N ASN A 199 -0.70 -21.03 12.78
CA ASN A 199 -2.08 -21.23 12.32
C ASN A 199 -2.22 -22.37 11.32
N GLN A 200 -1.16 -23.16 11.09
CA GLN A 200 -1.14 -24.25 10.09
C GLN A 200 -2.17 -25.37 10.39
N SER A 201 -2.62 -25.49 11.63
CA SER A 201 -3.71 -26.39 12.03
C SER A 201 -5.12 -25.81 11.79
N ASN A 202 -5.25 -24.66 11.14
CA ASN A 202 -6.46 -23.84 11.06
C ASN A 202 -6.95 -23.27 12.41
N ASP A 203 -6.12 -23.26 13.45
CA ASP A 203 -6.38 -22.59 14.71
C ASP A 203 -5.69 -21.22 14.74
N PHE A 204 -6.47 -20.17 14.63
CA PHE A 204 -6.01 -18.78 14.67
C PHE A 204 -6.07 -18.15 16.07
N THR A 205 -6.52 -18.90 17.07
CA THR A 205 -6.81 -18.36 18.41
C THR A 205 -5.60 -17.67 19.02
N GLN A 206 -4.44 -18.34 19.04
CA GLN A 206 -3.24 -17.79 19.69
C GLN A 206 -2.57 -16.71 18.82
N LEU A 207 -2.49 -16.91 17.49
CA LEU A 207 -2.00 -15.90 16.57
C LEU A 207 -2.79 -14.59 16.71
N THR A 208 -4.13 -14.68 16.74
CA THR A 208 -4.99 -13.50 16.90
C THR A 208 -4.72 -12.76 18.21
N LYS A 209 -4.47 -13.48 19.30
CA LYS A 209 -4.12 -12.84 20.58
C LYS A 209 -2.80 -12.07 20.49
N TYR A 210 -1.77 -12.65 19.88
CA TYR A 210 -0.50 -11.97 19.69
C TYR A 210 -0.63 -10.72 18.83
N LEU A 211 -1.29 -10.82 17.68
CA LEU A 211 -1.51 -9.68 16.78
C LEU A 211 -2.37 -8.59 17.45
N ASN A 212 -3.42 -8.97 18.16
CA ASN A 212 -4.26 -8.02 18.91
C ASN A 212 -3.50 -7.33 20.05
N SER A 213 -2.60 -8.05 20.72
CA SER A 213 -1.73 -7.48 21.76
C SER A 213 -0.83 -6.38 21.20
N GLY A 214 -0.17 -6.63 20.08
CA GLY A 214 0.62 -5.62 19.37
C GLY A 214 -0.23 -4.44 18.90
N TYR A 215 -1.42 -4.71 18.32
CA TYR A 215 -2.37 -3.67 17.94
C TYR A 215 -2.73 -2.75 19.12
N ASP A 216 -3.13 -3.33 20.24
CA ASP A 216 -3.55 -2.57 21.42
C ASP A 216 -2.39 -1.77 22.03
N ALA A 217 -1.17 -2.31 21.99
CA ALA A 217 0.03 -1.62 22.43
C ALA A 217 0.31 -0.37 21.56
N VAL A 218 0.24 -0.50 20.24
CA VAL A 218 0.39 0.65 19.32
C VAL A 218 -0.64 1.72 19.64
N LYS A 219 -1.93 1.33 19.71
CA LYS A 219 -3.03 2.28 19.97
C LYS A 219 -2.96 2.94 21.34
N SER A 220 -2.31 2.31 22.32
CA SER A 220 -2.10 2.90 23.65
C SER A 220 -1.14 4.10 23.67
N ILE A 221 -0.20 4.17 22.73
CA ILE A 221 0.81 5.25 22.63
C ILE A 221 0.47 6.19 21.46
N SER A 222 0.13 5.65 20.30
CA SER A 222 -0.18 6.42 19.10
C SER A 222 -1.53 5.98 18.50
N PRO A 223 -2.65 6.54 18.98
CA PRO A 223 -3.98 6.14 18.52
C PRO A 223 -4.21 6.36 17.01
N ASN A 224 -3.49 7.31 16.42
CA ASN A 224 -3.61 7.65 15.00
C ASN A 224 -2.75 6.77 14.08
N SER A 225 -1.70 6.11 14.59
CA SER A 225 -0.90 5.17 13.80
C SER A 225 -1.78 4.03 13.31
N LYS A 226 -1.72 3.70 12.02
CA LYS A 226 -2.46 2.58 11.43
C LYS A 226 -1.68 1.29 11.60
N VAL A 227 -2.32 0.27 12.12
CA VAL A 227 -1.70 -1.05 12.33
C VAL A 227 -1.87 -1.91 11.09
N VAL A 228 -0.74 -2.45 10.61
CA VAL A 228 -0.66 -3.29 9.41
C VAL A 228 -0.54 -4.77 9.80
N THR A 229 -1.36 -5.62 9.18
CA THR A 229 -1.17 -7.08 9.16
C THR A 229 -0.63 -7.47 7.80
N HIS A 230 0.57 -8.05 7.77
CA HIS A 230 1.35 -8.30 6.55
C HIS A 230 1.46 -9.78 6.24
N LEU A 231 1.08 -10.16 5.02
CA LEU A 231 1.20 -11.52 4.49
C LEU A 231 2.13 -11.56 3.28
N THR A 232 2.78 -12.71 3.09
CA THR A 232 3.50 -13.03 1.86
C THR A 232 2.53 -13.40 0.71
N HIS A 233 3.05 -13.54 -0.50
CA HIS A 233 2.31 -14.04 -1.66
C HIS A 233 1.04 -13.22 -2.00
N GLY A 234 1.21 -11.96 -2.33
CA GLY A 234 0.11 -11.04 -2.68
C GLY A 234 -0.83 -11.54 -3.78
N SER A 235 -0.36 -12.43 -4.67
CA SER A 235 -1.15 -13.06 -5.73
C SER A 235 -1.99 -14.26 -5.25
N GLY A 236 -1.79 -14.75 -4.02
CA GLY A 236 -2.45 -15.94 -3.46
C GLY A 236 -3.90 -15.72 -3.04
N ILE A 237 -4.85 -15.73 -3.98
CA ILE A 237 -6.26 -15.40 -3.75
C ILE A 237 -6.89 -16.24 -2.63
N SER A 238 -6.76 -17.56 -2.69
CA SER A 238 -7.34 -18.45 -1.69
C SER A 238 -6.69 -18.31 -0.32
N HIS A 239 -5.38 -17.99 -0.29
CA HIS A 239 -4.63 -17.80 0.94
C HIS A 239 -5.08 -16.54 1.69
N PHE A 240 -5.22 -15.41 1.00
CA PHE A 240 -5.72 -14.17 1.59
C PHE A 240 -7.15 -14.33 2.09
N ALA A 241 -8.03 -14.93 1.29
CA ALA A 241 -9.41 -15.19 1.69
C ALA A 241 -9.47 -16.07 2.95
N TRP A 242 -8.69 -17.16 3.00
CA TRP A 242 -8.60 -18.06 4.15
C TRP A 242 -8.07 -17.36 5.39
N PHE A 243 -6.97 -16.60 5.26
CA PHE A 243 -6.34 -15.95 6.41
C PHE A 243 -7.27 -14.92 7.04
N PHE A 244 -7.77 -13.96 6.27
CA PHE A 244 -8.56 -12.86 6.84
C PHE A 244 -9.97 -13.28 7.26
N GLU A 245 -10.55 -14.30 6.63
CA GLU A 245 -11.79 -14.91 7.13
C GLU A 245 -11.60 -15.51 8.54
N ASN A 246 -10.50 -16.23 8.77
CA ASN A 246 -10.23 -16.81 10.09
C ASN A 246 -9.76 -15.74 11.09
N PHE A 247 -8.84 -14.86 10.70
CA PHE A 247 -8.27 -13.84 11.57
C PHE A 247 -9.32 -12.80 12.00
N ILE A 248 -9.94 -12.11 11.02
CA ILE A 248 -10.86 -11.00 11.31
C ILE A 248 -12.25 -11.53 11.69
N THR A 249 -12.87 -12.33 10.79
CA THR A 249 -14.29 -12.66 10.93
C THR A 249 -14.54 -13.65 12.07
N LYS A 250 -13.72 -14.71 12.16
CA LYS A 250 -13.96 -15.78 13.16
C LYS A 250 -13.30 -15.50 14.50
N CYS A 251 -12.08 -14.94 14.53
CA CYS A 251 -11.32 -14.77 15.75
C CYS A 251 -11.29 -13.33 16.30
N GLY A 252 -11.89 -12.36 15.60
CA GLY A 252 -11.95 -10.97 16.05
C GLY A 252 -10.60 -10.26 15.99
N GLY A 253 -9.79 -10.58 14.98
CA GLY A 253 -8.50 -9.95 14.74
C GLY A 253 -8.65 -8.46 14.40
N LYS A 254 -7.73 -7.67 14.92
CA LYS A 254 -7.68 -6.22 14.77
C LYS A 254 -6.60 -5.84 13.77
N THR A 255 -6.95 -5.06 12.75
CA THR A 255 -6.02 -4.46 11.79
C THR A 255 -6.64 -3.22 11.17
N ASP A 256 -5.85 -2.24 10.79
CA ASP A 256 -6.30 -1.06 10.06
C ASP A 256 -5.96 -1.16 8.57
N VAL A 257 -4.85 -1.83 8.25
CA VAL A 257 -4.31 -1.99 6.90
C VAL A 257 -3.97 -3.46 6.65
N ILE A 258 -4.29 -3.95 5.47
CA ILE A 258 -3.87 -5.26 4.99
C ILE A 258 -2.68 -5.06 4.05
N GLY A 259 -1.52 -5.59 4.45
CA GLY A 259 -0.28 -5.53 3.71
C GLY A 259 0.03 -6.85 3.02
N MET A 260 0.75 -6.79 1.91
CA MET A 260 1.19 -7.96 1.16
C MET A 260 2.59 -7.78 0.58
N SER A 261 3.38 -8.86 0.49
CA SER A 261 4.58 -8.92 -0.33
C SER A 261 4.23 -9.44 -1.72
N TYR A 262 4.86 -8.89 -2.74
CA TYR A 262 4.80 -9.43 -4.09
C TYR A 262 6.17 -9.43 -4.75
N TYR A 263 6.71 -10.62 -4.99
CA TYR A 263 8.04 -10.84 -5.58
C TYR A 263 7.94 -11.85 -6.73
N PRO A 264 7.66 -11.41 -7.97
CA PRO A 264 7.63 -12.32 -9.13
C PRO A 264 8.91 -13.13 -9.28
N TYR A 265 10.05 -12.57 -8.89
CA TYR A 265 11.35 -13.24 -8.90
C TYR A 265 11.34 -14.59 -8.13
N TRP A 266 10.67 -14.64 -6.97
CA TRP A 266 10.58 -15.85 -6.15
C TRP A 266 9.39 -16.75 -6.51
N THR A 267 8.33 -16.17 -7.05
CA THR A 267 7.01 -16.80 -7.11
C THR A 267 6.52 -17.10 -8.52
N SER A 268 7.21 -16.64 -9.57
CA SER A 268 6.82 -16.81 -10.98
C SER A 268 6.61 -18.27 -11.44
N SER A 269 7.10 -19.25 -10.66
CA SER A 269 6.85 -20.67 -10.90
C SER A 269 5.55 -21.19 -10.30
N TYR A 270 4.85 -20.38 -9.47
CA TYR A 270 3.59 -20.79 -8.86
C TYR A 270 2.43 -20.50 -9.81
N ASP A 271 1.49 -21.43 -9.85
CA ASP A 271 0.27 -21.26 -10.64
C ASP A 271 -0.54 -20.06 -10.14
N GLY A 272 -0.89 -19.17 -11.03
CA GLY A 272 -1.63 -17.94 -10.70
C GLY A 272 -0.78 -16.81 -10.11
N ASP A 273 0.56 -16.89 -10.13
CA ASP A 273 1.39 -15.76 -9.72
C ASP A 273 1.44 -14.71 -10.82
N CYS A 274 0.64 -13.66 -10.65
CA CYS A 274 0.54 -12.55 -11.58
C CYS A 274 0.02 -11.28 -10.89
N ILE A 275 0.28 -10.14 -11.50
CA ILE A 275 -0.13 -8.83 -10.96
C ILE A 275 -1.65 -8.66 -10.93
N GLU A 276 -2.38 -9.34 -11.82
CA GLU A 276 -3.85 -9.35 -11.86
C GLU A 276 -4.44 -9.94 -10.57
N ASN A 277 -3.86 -11.03 -10.08
CA ASN A 277 -4.27 -11.64 -8.83
C ASN A 277 -3.90 -10.77 -7.61
N VAL A 278 -2.78 -10.03 -7.67
CA VAL A 278 -2.45 -9.00 -6.66
C VAL A 278 -3.49 -7.89 -6.68
N ALA A 279 -3.83 -7.36 -7.86
CA ALA A 279 -4.86 -6.34 -8.02
C ALA A 279 -6.23 -6.83 -7.51
N TYR A 280 -6.58 -8.08 -7.81
CA TYR A 280 -7.79 -8.72 -7.30
C TYR A 280 -7.78 -8.78 -5.77
N ASN A 281 -6.70 -9.24 -5.15
CA ASN A 281 -6.59 -9.35 -3.69
C ASN A 281 -6.66 -7.98 -3.02
N LEU A 282 -5.96 -6.98 -3.53
CA LEU A 282 -6.05 -5.60 -3.03
C LEU A 282 -7.51 -5.12 -3.02
N ASN A 283 -8.20 -5.25 -4.14
CA ASN A 283 -9.60 -4.84 -4.28
C ASN A 283 -10.52 -5.66 -3.37
N LYS A 284 -10.34 -6.98 -3.33
CA LYS A 284 -11.17 -7.90 -2.55
C LYS A 284 -11.03 -7.64 -1.06
N MET A 285 -9.82 -7.49 -0.56
CA MET A 285 -9.55 -7.23 0.85
C MET A 285 -10.09 -5.86 1.27
N ALA A 286 -9.88 -4.83 0.46
CA ALA A 286 -10.43 -3.50 0.71
C ALA A 286 -11.96 -3.50 0.76
N SER A 287 -12.61 -4.12 -0.20
CA SER A 287 -14.08 -4.15 -0.30
C SER A 287 -14.72 -5.02 0.78
N GLN A 288 -14.16 -6.19 1.05
CA GLN A 288 -14.75 -7.15 1.99
C GLN A 288 -14.61 -6.72 3.45
N TYR A 289 -13.45 -6.17 3.83
CA TYR A 289 -13.14 -5.83 5.22
C TYR A 289 -13.18 -4.32 5.48
N GLY A 290 -13.38 -3.49 4.46
CA GLY A 290 -13.39 -2.04 4.61
C GLY A 290 -12.06 -1.45 5.04
N LYS A 291 -10.95 -2.16 4.85
CA LYS A 291 -9.60 -1.78 5.26
C LYS A 291 -8.84 -1.09 4.14
N ASP A 292 -7.83 -0.30 4.52
CA ASP A 292 -6.82 0.15 3.58
C ASP A 292 -5.93 -1.04 3.20
N VAL A 293 -5.33 -1.00 2.02
CA VAL A 293 -4.47 -2.07 1.50
C VAL A 293 -3.19 -1.49 0.89
N MET A 294 -2.08 -2.23 0.97
CA MET A 294 -0.80 -1.82 0.40
C MET A 294 0.07 -3.01 0.03
N ILE A 295 1.03 -2.78 -0.87
CA ILE A 295 2.16 -3.68 -1.09
C ILE A 295 3.26 -3.21 -0.13
N CYS A 296 3.58 -4.06 0.87
CA CYS A 296 4.57 -3.76 1.91
C CYS A 296 5.99 -4.11 1.49
N GLU A 297 6.15 -5.05 0.56
CA GLU A 297 7.44 -5.47 0.05
C GLU A 297 7.33 -5.88 -1.41
N THR A 298 8.31 -5.43 -2.20
CA THR A 298 8.55 -5.87 -3.57
C THR A 298 10.02 -5.70 -3.93
N GLY A 299 10.45 -6.33 -5.01
CA GLY A 299 11.80 -6.19 -5.56
C GLY A 299 11.99 -7.07 -6.78
N GLU A 300 12.88 -6.64 -7.66
CA GLU A 300 13.32 -7.33 -8.87
C GLU A 300 14.84 -7.29 -8.99
N PRO A 301 15.48 -8.18 -9.78
CA PRO A 301 16.94 -8.21 -9.88
C PRO A 301 17.56 -6.86 -10.25
N GLU A 302 18.58 -6.45 -9.48
CA GLU A 302 19.36 -5.22 -9.70
C GLU A 302 19.95 -5.12 -11.12
N SER A 303 20.18 -6.28 -11.76
CA SER A 303 20.65 -6.38 -13.15
C SER A 303 19.58 -6.04 -14.19
N ASN A 304 18.31 -5.88 -13.79
CA ASN A 304 17.18 -5.60 -14.67
C ASN A 304 16.40 -4.36 -14.20
N SER A 305 17.06 -3.21 -14.19
CA SER A 305 16.44 -1.95 -13.73
C SER A 305 15.18 -1.54 -14.52
N GLN A 306 15.09 -1.92 -15.80
CA GLN A 306 13.90 -1.68 -16.61
C GLN A 306 12.75 -2.58 -16.17
N GLY A 307 12.99 -3.86 -15.91
CA GLY A 307 11.97 -4.77 -15.39
C GLY A 307 11.46 -4.33 -14.02
N THR A 308 12.37 -3.86 -13.15
CA THR A 308 12.00 -3.26 -11.85
C THR A 308 11.10 -2.04 -12.02
N TYR A 309 11.45 -1.14 -12.94
CA TYR A 309 10.62 0.03 -13.27
C TYR A 309 9.21 -0.39 -13.72
N GLU A 310 9.12 -1.36 -14.62
CA GLU A 310 7.85 -1.87 -15.15
C GLU A 310 7.01 -2.56 -14.07
N LEU A 311 7.63 -3.38 -13.20
CA LEU A 311 6.95 -4.00 -12.06
C LEU A 311 6.37 -2.94 -11.12
N LEU A 312 7.17 -1.98 -10.68
CA LEU A 312 6.71 -0.90 -9.80
C LEU A 312 5.55 -0.11 -10.41
N ARG A 313 5.60 0.15 -11.73
CA ARG A 313 4.50 0.82 -12.43
C ARG A 313 3.20 0.02 -12.38
N LYS A 314 3.28 -1.29 -12.59
CA LYS A 314 2.12 -2.20 -12.51
C LYS A 314 1.57 -2.27 -11.09
N GLU A 315 2.42 -2.39 -10.09
CA GLU A 315 2.04 -2.42 -8.68
C GLU A 315 1.38 -1.11 -8.22
N ILE A 316 1.96 0.03 -8.58
CA ILE A 316 1.38 1.35 -8.31
C ILE A 316 -0.01 1.48 -8.93
N ASN A 317 -0.17 1.01 -10.16
CA ASN A 317 -1.48 1.04 -10.83
C ASN A 317 -2.47 0.07 -10.16
N ALA A 318 -2.03 -1.13 -9.76
CA ALA A 318 -2.87 -2.08 -9.02
C ALA A 318 -3.37 -1.47 -7.70
N VAL A 319 -2.48 -0.85 -6.93
CA VAL A 319 -2.84 -0.16 -5.68
C VAL A 319 -3.78 1.03 -5.95
N LYS A 320 -3.49 1.85 -6.95
CA LYS A 320 -4.35 3.00 -7.31
C LYS A 320 -5.72 2.59 -7.84
N SER A 321 -5.84 1.40 -8.41
CA SER A 321 -7.13 0.88 -8.90
C SER A 321 -8.08 0.49 -7.77
N VAL A 322 -7.62 0.44 -6.53
CA VAL A 322 -8.47 0.08 -5.39
C VAL A 322 -9.47 1.21 -5.09
N PRO A 323 -10.77 0.92 -5.10
CA PRO A 323 -11.81 1.93 -4.88
C PRO A 323 -11.69 2.66 -3.54
N ASN A 324 -12.27 3.87 -3.48
CA ASN A 324 -12.35 4.71 -2.26
C ASN A 324 -10.97 5.13 -1.72
N ASN A 325 -9.96 5.21 -2.59
CA ASN A 325 -8.57 5.51 -2.20
C ASN A 325 -8.03 4.60 -1.09
N LYS A 326 -8.53 3.36 -1.04
CA LYS A 326 -8.09 2.37 -0.04
C LYS A 326 -6.78 1.70 -0.39
N GLY A 327 -6.33 1.76 -1.62
CA GLY A 327 -4.98 1.41 -2.02
C GLY A 327 -4.05 2.57 -1.67
N ILE A 328 -3.16 2.39 -0.70
CA ILE A 328 -2.44 3.51 -0.11
C ILE A 328 -0.95 3.57 -0.46
N GLY A 329 -0.30 2.46 -0.87
CA GLY A 329 1.13 2.55 -1.17
C GLY A 329 1.80 1.26 -1.62
N VAL A 330 3.04 1.44 -2.09
CA VAL A 330 3.99 0.39 -2.46
C VAL A 330 5.30 0.69 -1.78
N PHE A 331 5.90 -0.30 -1.11
CA PHE A 331 7.23 -0.23 -0.52
C PHE A 331 8.17 -1.18 -1.25
N TYR A 332 9.29 -0.65 -1.74
CA TYR A 332 10.40 -1.44 -2.26
C TYR A 332 11.27 -1.91 -1.10
N TRP A 333 11.62 -3.20 -1.07
CA TRP A 333 12.45 -3.75 0.00
C TRP A 333 13.93 -3.58 -0.32
N GLU A 334 14.61 -2.77 0.50
CA GLU A 334 16.05 -2.50 0.47
C GLU A 334 16.57 -2.02 -0.91
N PRO A 335 15.99 -0.94 -1.48
CA PRO A 335 16.42 -0.44 -2.79
C PRO A 335 17.85 0.11 -2.78
N GLU A 336 18.39 0.50 -1.62
CA GLU A 336 19.73 1.05 -1.45
C GLU A 336 20.84 0.02 -1.55
N LEU A 337 20.50 -1.28 -1.57
CA LEU A 337 21.43 -2.38 -1.66
C LEU A 337 22.01 -2.61 -3.05
N ASN A 338 23.16 -3.31 -3.04
CA ASN A 338 23.70 -4.06 -4.17
C ASN A 338 24.30 -5.38 -3.66
N SER A 339 24.17 -6.45 -4.40
CA SER A 339 24.66 -7.77 -4.01
C SER A 339 26.16 -7.82 -3.70
N SER A 340 26.94 -6.87 -4.22
CA SER A 340 28.38 -6.77 -3.99
C SER A 340 28.77 -6.24 -2.61
N VAL A 341 27.84 -5.63 -1.87
CA VAL A 341 28.11 -5.01 -0.54
C VAL A 341 27.45 -5.75 0.62
N VAL A 342 26.71 -6.82 0.36
CA VAL A 342 26.06 -7.65 1.40
C VAL A 342 26.58 -9.08 1.36
N PRO A 343 26.78 -9.73 2.51
CA PRO A 343 27.45 -11.02 2.59
C PRO A 343 26.65 -12.19 2.04
N ASP A 344 25.33 -12.11 2.02
CA ASP A 344 24.41 -13.10 1.45
C ASP A 344 24.18 -12.93 -0.06
N GLY A 345 24.71 -11.85 -0.63
CA GLY A 345 24.60 -11.58 -2.06
C GLY A 345 23.16 -11.32 -2.53
N TYR A 346 22.31 -10.73 -1.68
CA TYR A 346 20.94 -10.38 -2.06
C TYR A 346 20.93 -9.48 -3.31
N THR A 347 20.21 -9.90 -4.34
CA THR A 347 20.30 -9.35 -5.70
C THR A 347 19.15 -8.44 -6.10
N LEU A 348 18.18 -8.17 -5.21
CA LEU A 348 16.98 -7.41 -5.57
C LEU A 348 17.05 -5.93 -5.14
N GLY A 349 18.25 -5.34 -5.05
CA GLY A 349 18.44 -3.91 -4.85
C GLY A 349 18.06 -3.07 -6.08
N ALA A 350 18.09 -1.75 -5.94
CA ALA A 350 17.85 -0.81 -7.05
C ALA A 350 19.07 0.07 -7.33
N THR A 351 20.27 -0.44 -7.03
CA THR A 351 21.54 0.26 -7.25
C THR A 351 22.46 -0.52 -8.18
N GLU A 352 23.43 0.21 -8.72
CA GLU A 352 24.58 -0.34 -9.45
C GLU A 352 25.88 0.06 -8.76
N LEU A 353 26.89 -0.82 -8.80
CA LEU A 353 28.22 -0.53 -8.28
C LEU A 353 29.01 0.29 -9.31
N VAL A 354 29.36 1.53 -8.97
CA VAL A 354 30.08 2.47 -9.88
C VAL A 354 31.54 2.72 -9.44
N GLY A 355 31.97 2.13 -8.34
CA GLY A 355 33.33 2.24 -7.81
C GLY A 355 33.52 1.38 -6.57
N ASN A 356 34.67 1.43 -5.90
CA ASN A 356 34.88 0.71 -4.66
C ASN A 356 33.90 1.20 -3.59
N ASN A 357 32.95 0.35 -3.20
CA ASN A 357 31.89 0.64 -2.25
C ASN A 357 31.02 1.87 -2.58
N LYS A 358 30.98 2.28 -3.88
CA LYS A 358 30.14 3.40 -4.32
C LYS A 358 28.96 2.87 -5.12
N LEU A 359 27.78 3.18 -4.66
CA LEU A 359 26.52 2.77 -5.26
C LEU A 359 25.81 3.97 -5.91
N HIS A 360 25.19 3.72 -7.04
CA HIS A 360 24.36 4.69 -7.74
C HIS A 360 22.95 4.11 -7.93
N PHE A 361 21.91 4.87 -7.59
CA PHE A 361 20.53 4.43 -7.81
C PHE A 361 20.20 4.39 -9.29
N THR A 362 19.76 3.24 -9.76
CA THR A 362 19.37 3.03 -11.16
C THR A 362 18.09 3.79 -11.53
N ASN A 363 17.67 3.66 -12.79
CA ASN A 363 16.41 4.22 -13.26
C ASN A 363 15.16 3.48 -12.72
N ALA A 364 15.31 2.36 -12.03
CA ALA A 364 14.20 1.58 -11.47
C ALA A 364 13.23 2.44 -10.65
N LEU A 365 13.75 3.26 -9.72
CA LEU A 365 12.93 4.09 -8.84
C LEU A 365 12.32 5.32 -9.52
N ASN A 366 12.62 5.59 -10.81
CA ASN A 366 11.93 6.65 -11.55
C ASN A 366 10.42 6.37 -11.68
N ALA A 367 9.99 5.14 -11.46
CA ALA A 367 8.57 4.78 -11.33
C ALA A 367 7.85 5.61 -10.25
N PHE A 368 8.55 6.03 -9.20
CA PHE A 368 8.02 6.84 -8.09
C PHE A 368 7.94 8.34 -8.40
N LYS A 369 8.73 8.84 -9.37
CA LYS A 369 8.70 10.27 -9.78
C LYS A 369 7.52 10.64 -10.65
N LEU A 370 7.05 9.68 -11.41
CA LEU A 370 5.91 9.91 -12.27
C LEU A 370 4.67 9.86 -11.37
N ALA A 371 4.04 11.03 -11.13
CA ALA A 371 2.67 11.04 -10.66
C ALA A 371 1.87 10.24 -11.69
N PRO A 372 1.57 8.96 -11.49
CA PRO A 372 0.92 8.19 -12.51
C PRO A 372 -0.49 8.75 -12.58
N ASP A 373 -0.88 9.14 -13.76
CA ASP A 373 -2.29 9.05 -14.07
C ASP A 373 -2.70 7.62 -13.73
N TYR A 374 -3.70 7.50 -12.91
CA TYR A 374 -4.26 6.24 -12.45
C TYR A 374 -4.47 5.24 -13.60
N LEU A 375 -4.80 5.72 -14.80
CA LEU A 375 -4.83 4.92 -16.02
C LEU A 375 -3.57 5.18 -16.84
N ASN A 376 -2.65 4.23 -16.81
CA ASN A 376 -1.39 4.30 -17.54
C ASN A 376 -1.55 3.70 -18.94
N THR A 377 -1.03 4.39 -19.95
CA THR A 377 -1.03 3.91 -21.34
C THR A 377 -0.12 2.71 -21.59
N ASP A 378 0.81 2.44 -20.67
CA ASP A 378 1.73 1.30 -20.79
C ASP A 378 1.14 0.00 -20.21
N CYS A 379 -0.08 0.07 -19.67
CA CYS A 379 -0.77 -1.06 -19.06
C CYS A 379 -2.10 -1.32 -19.75
N SER A 380 -2.58 -2.55 -19.66
CA SER A 380 -3.93 -2.91 -20.05
C SER A 380 -4.83 -3.19 -18.85
N TYR A 381 -6.13 -3.01 -19.03
CA TYR A 381 -7.13 -3.07 -17.97
C TYR A 381 -8.35 -3.87 -18.40
N GLU A 382 -8.93 -4.57 -17.44
CA GLU A 382 -10.28 -5.10 -17.52
C GLU A 382 -11.26 -3.99 -17.09
N MET A 383 -12.36 -3.84 -17.80
CA MET A 383 -13.52 -3.03 -17.37
C MET A 383 -14.64 -3.99 -16.94
N MET A 384 -14.76 -4.24 -15.63
CA MET A 384 -15.75 -5.14 -15.07
C MET A 384 -17.00 -4.38 -14.62
N ASN A 385 -18.15 -4.77 -15.11
CA ASN A 385 -19.43 -4.18 -14.69
C ASN A 385 -19.76 -4.64 -13.26
N ILE A 386 -20.15 -3.70 -12.39
CA ILE A 386 -20.40 -3.98 -10.97
C ILE A 386 -21.64 -4.85 -10.77
N ASN A 387 -22.69 -4.62 -11.55
CA ASN A 387 -23.92 -5.39 -11.42
C ASN A 387 -23.79 -6.84 -11.90
N SER A 388 -23.13 -7.05 -13.03
CA SER A 388 -23.01 -8.40 -13.65
C SER A 388 -21.76 -9.15 -13.27
N GLN A 389 -20.71 -8.47 -12.77
CA GLN A 389 -19.35 -8.99 -12.57
C GLN A 389 -18.74 -9.57 -13.85
N LYS A 390 -19.09 -9.00 -15.00
CA LYS A 390 -18.60 -9.40 -16.32
C LYS A 390 -17.84 -8.26 -16.96
N SER A 391 -16.93 -8.62 -17.86
CA SER A 391 -15.97 -7.71 -18.49
C SER A 391 -16.43 -7.25 -19.85
N VAL A 392 -16.08 -6.03 -20.21
CA VAL A 392 -16.27 -5.51 -21.58
C VAL A 392 -15.41 -6.31 -22.54
N ASN A 393 -16.04 -6.90 -23.55
CA ASN A 393 -15.44 -7.81 -24.52
C ASN A 393 -15.80 -7.40 -25.96
N ILE A 394 -14.91 -7.70 -26.90
CA ILE A 394 -15.26 -7.67 -28.32
C ILE A 394 -15.80 -9.04 -28.72
N ALA A 395 -17.05 -9.08 -29.17
CA ALA A 395 -17.73 -10.32 -29.57
C ALA A 395 -16.86 -11.14 -30.54
N THR A 396 -16.69 -12.42 -30.22
CA THR A 396 -15.88 -13.39 -30.98
C THR A 396 -14.40 -13.00 -31.19
N GLY A 397 -13.88 -12.01 -30.47
CA GLY A 397 -12.54 -11.48 -30.68
C GLY A 397 -12.32 -10.85 -32.06
N SER A 398 -13.38 -10.33 -32.68
CA SER A 398 -13.33 -9.73 -34.02
C SER A 398 -12.36 -8.57 -34.10
N GLN A 399 -11.71 -8.41 -35.26
CA GLN A 399 -10.86 -7.25 -35.55
C GLN A 399 -11.49 -6.24 -36.51
N ASP A 400 -12.76 -6.47 -36.88
CA ASP A 400 -13.47 -5.65 -37.86
C ASP A 400 -14.02 -4.35 -37.25
N ASN A 401 -14.14 -3.29 -38.05
CA ASN A 401 -14.92 -2.12 -37.70
C ASN A 401 -16.40 -2.49 -37.51
N ASN A 402 -17.07 -1.82 -36.58
CA ASN A 402 -18.44 -2.09 -36.17
C ASN A 402 -18.67 -3.45 -35.49
N ALA A 403 -17.62 -4.15 -35.08
CA ALA A 403 -17.82 -5.33 -34.27
C ALA A 403 -18.48 -4.95 -32.93
N GLN A 404 -19.41 -5.80 -32.51
CA GLN A 404 -20.19 -5.61 -31.30
C GLN A 404 -19.30 -5.62 -30.08
N VAL A 405 -19.51 -4.66 -29.19
CA VAL A 405 -19.00 -4.69 -27.82
C VAL A 405 -20.09 -5.29 -26.93
N GLU A 406 -19.73 -6.27 -26.16
CA GLU A 406 -20.60 -7.02 -25.25
C GLU A 406 -19.99 -7.15 -23.87
N GLN A 407 -20.71 -7.59 -22.87
CA GLN A 407 -20.12 -8.13 -21.65
C GLN A 407 -19.97 -9.64 -21.75
N TYR A 408 -18.91 -10.16 -21.16
CA TYR A 408 -18.64 -11.59 -21.10
C TYR A 408 -17.88 -11.96 -19.81
N THR A 409 -17.99 -13.22 -19.40
CA THR A 409 -17.16 -13.75 -18.31
C THR A 409 -15.68 -13.50 -18.63
N TYR A 410 -14.90 -13.02 -17.67
CA TYR A 410 -13.49 -12.71 -17.90
C TYR A 410 -12.65 -13.99 -17.99
N ASP A 411 -12.03 -14.20 -19.15
CA ASP A 411 -11.18 -15.35 -19.48
C ASP A 411 -9.77 -14.93 -19.91
N GLN A 412 -9.35 -13.71 -19.54
CA GLN A 412 -8.03 -13.11 -19.82
C GLN A 412 -7.71 -12.94 -21.32
N TRP A 413 -8.70 -12.99 -22.20
CA TRP A 413 -8.48 -12.78 -23.64
C TRP A 413 -8.09 -11.33 -23.93
N ASP A 414 -7.22 -11.10 -24.92
CA ASP A 414 -6.85 -9.73 -25.31
C ASP A 414 -8.04 -8.91 -25.82
N SER A 415 -9.12 -9.54 -26.27
CA SER A 415 -10.39 -8.89 -26.60
C SER A 415 -11.14 -8.31 -25.40
N GLN A 416 -10.76 -8.70 -24.18
CA GLN A 416 -11.30 -8.20 -22.89
C GLN A 416 -10.38 -7.19 -22.22
N LYS A 417 -9.22 -6.90 -22.82
CA LYS A 417 -8.21 -5.99 -22.27
C LYS A 417 -8.20 -4.67 -23.02
N TRP A 418 -8.11 -3.59 -22.26
CA TRP A 418 -8.28 -2.23 -22.78
C TRP A 418 -7.17 -1.31 -22.32
N ILE A 419 -6.68 -0.46 -23.21
CA ILE A 419 -5.63 0.52 -22.96
C ILE A 419 -6.29 1.90 -22.98
N PHE A 420 -6.02 2.72 -21.97
CA PHE A 420 -6.56 4.08 -21.85
C PHE A 420 -5.52 5.09 -22.32
N GLU A 421 -5.70 5.65 -23.51
CA GLU A 421 -4.79 6.66 -24.04
C GLU A 421 -5.42 8.05 -23.95
N LYS A 422 -4.70 8.99 -23.31
CA LYS A 422 -5.18 10.39 -23.20
C LYS A 422 -5.30 11.05 -24.56
N VAL A 423 -6.43 11.70 -24.78
CA VAL A 423 -6.64 12.60 -25.92
C VAL A 423 -6.33 14.04 -25.50
N ASP A 424 -6.77 14.42 -24.30
CA ASP A 424 -6.48 15.71 -23.66
C ASP A 424 -6.49 15.57 -22.13
N SER A 425 -6.50 16.66 -21.39
CA SER A 425 -6.49 16.64 -19.91
C SER A 425 -7.69 15.95 -19.27
N SER A 426 -8.79 15.72 -20.00
CA SER A 426 -10.06 15.25 -19.45
C SER A 426 -10.60 14.00 -20.13
N TYR A 427 -10.15 13.67 -21.33
CA TYR A 427 -10.71 12.61 -22.15
C TYR A 427 -9.66 11.60 -22.59
N TYR A 428 -10.14 10.34 -22.70
CA TYR A 428 -9.39 9.19 -23.18
C TYR A 428 -10.03 8.61 -24.43
N LYS A 429 -9.23 8.00 -25.30
CA LYS A 429 -9.68 6.95 -26.19
C LYS A 429 -9.38 5.62 -25.50
N ILE A 430 -10.31 4.67 -25.58
CA ILE A 430 -10.23 3.37 -24.92
C ILE A 430 -9.99 2.32 -26.00
N VAL A 431 -8.75 1.82 -26.06
CA VAL A 431 -8.23 0.98 -27.15
C VAL A 431 -8.30 -0.48 -26.75
N ASN A 432 -8.88 -1.32 -27.60
CA ASN A 432 -8.88 -2.77 -27.40
C ASN A 432 -7.50 -3.36 -27.71
N LYS A 433 -6.95 -4.15 -26.81
CA LYS A 433 -5.60 -4.73 -26.95
C LYS A 433 -5.48 -5.68 -28.13
N ASN A 434 -6.53 -6.47 -28.43
CA ASN A 434 -6.54 -7.43 -29.54
C ASN A 434 -6.60 -6.78 -30.93
N SER A 435 -7.43 -5.75 -31.09
CA SER A 435 -7.73 -5.16 -32.40
C SER A 435 -7.02 -3.86 -32.68
N GLY A 436 -6.55 -3.16 -31.63
CA GLY A 436 -6.04 -1.78 -31.72
C GLY A 436 -7.11 -0.74 -32.04
N LYS A 437 -8.39 -1.13 -32.07
CA LYS A 437 -9.54 -0.24 -32.31
C LYS A 437 -10.07 0.32 -31.01
N VAL A 438 -10.88 1.38 -31.10
CA VAL A 438 -11.39 2.10 -29.93
C VAL A 438 -12.88 1.88 -29.73
N LEU A 439 -13.36 2.08 -28.49
CA LEU A 439 -14.80 2.16 -28.20
C LEU A 439 -15.42 3.34 -28.91
N ASP A 440 -16.49 3.08 -29.65
CA ASP A 440 -17.20 4.03 -30.53
C ASP A 440 -18.72 3.95 -30.30
N VAL A 441 -19.37 5.08 -30.07
CA VAL A 441 -20.83 5.12 -30.09
C VAL A 441 -21.30 5.12 -31.53
N CYS A 442 -21.93 4.02 -31.93
CA CYS A 442 -22.31 3.75 -33.30
C CYS A 442 -23.17 4.86 -33.90
N GLY A 443 -22.80 5.28 -35.10
CA GLY A 443 -23.55 6.25 -35.90
C GLY A 443 -23.67 7.65 -35.28
N LEU A 444 -22.74 8.05 -34.40
CA LEU A 444 -22.79 9.35 -33.69
C LEU A 444 -24.10 9.55 -32.93
N SER A 445 -24.71 8.47 -32.45
CA SER A 445 -26.00 8.55 -31.75
C SER A 445 -25.89 9.27 -30.41
N GLN A 446 -26.89 10.05 -30.05
CA GLN A 446 -27.09 10.67 -28.75
C GLN A 446 -28.24 10.03 -27.95
N ASN A 447 -28.82 8.96 -28.47
CA ASN A 447 -29.95 8.31 -27.83
C ASN A 447 -29.48 7.28 -26.79
N GLU A 448 -30.24 7.12 -25.71
CA GLU A 448 -30.09 5.98 -24.81
C GLU A 448 -30.20 4.65 -25.57
N ASN A 449 -29.51 3.63 -25.07
CA ASN A 449 -29.41 2.30 -25.64
C ASN A 449 -28.78 2.26 -27.04
N ALA A 450 -28.17 3.35 -27.51
CA ALA A 450 -27.36 3.27 -28.72
C ALA A 450 -26.15 2.36 -28.48
N GLN A 451 -25.92 1.50 -29.43
CA GLN A 451 -24.90 0.46 -29.36
C GLN A 451 -23.50 1.08 -29.32
N VAL A 452 -22.64 0.55 -28.49
CA VAL A 452 -21.20 0.77 -28.53
C VAL A 452 -20.56 -0.35 -29.35
N VAL A 453 -19.68 0.03 -30.26
CA VAL A 453 -18.94 -0.87 -31.15
C VAL A 453 -17.45 -0.56 -31.05
N GLN A 454 -16.60 -1.40 -31.65
CA GLN A 454 -15.22 -0.96 -31.90
C GLN A 454 -15.08 -0.35 -33.29
N TYR A 455 -14.24 0.66 -33.43
CA TYR A 455 -13.95 1.30 -34.69
C TYR A 455 -12.51 1.87 -34.74
N GLU A 456 -11.95 2.05 -35.95
CA GLU A 456 -10.69 2.78 -36.09
C GLU A 456 -10.80 4.21 -35.52
N TYR A 457 -9.76 4.64 -34.78
CA TYR A 457 -9.77 5.98 -34.22
C TYR A 457 -9.66 7.05 -35.31
N ASN A 458 -10.65 7.92 -35.39
CA ASN A 458 -10.72 9.01 -36.36
C ASN A 458 -10.76 10.42 -35.72
N GLY A 459 -10.62 10.48 -34.37
CA GLY A 459 -10.69 11.73 -33.62
C GLY A 459 -12.09 12.21 -33.28
N GLY A 460 -13.13 11.47 -33.62
CA GLY A 460 -14.52 11.79 -33.29
C GLY A 460 -14.79 11.82 -31.79
N TRP A 461 -15.67 12.73 -31.34
CA TRP A 461 -16.03 12.82 -29.93
C TRP A 461 -16.84 11.60 -29.43
N ASN A 462 -17.50 10.88 -30.30
CA ASN A 462 -18.15 9.59 -30.01
C ASN A 462 -17.17 8.48 -29.67
N GLN A 463 -15.85 8.68 -29.89
CA GLN A 463 -14.76 7.78 -29.55
C GLN A 463 -13.95 8.27 -28.31
N GLN A 464 -14.42 9.32 -27.66
CA GLN A 464 -13.70 9.96 -26.55
C GLN A 464 -14.55 9.88 -25.28
N TRP A 465 -13.89 9.48 -24.18
CA TRP A 465 -14.55 9.13 -22.94
C TRP A 465 -13.92 9.83 -21.75
N LYS A 466 -14.76 10.40 -20.90
CA LYS A 466 -14.34 10.95 -19.61
C LYS A 466 -14.53 9.88 -18.54
N ILE A 467 -13.50 9.68 -17.73
CA ILE A 467 -13.52 8.71 -16.63
C ILE A 467 -13.61 9.48 -15.33
N THR A 468 -14.60 9.17 -14.51
CA THR A 468 -14.83 9.81 -13.22
C THR A 468 -15.01 8.75 -12.15
N THR A 469 -14.47 9.01 -10.96
CA THR A 469 -14.65 8.16 -9.78
C THR A 469 -15.89 8.61 -9.03
N THR A 470 -16.74 7.67 -8.62
CA THR A 470 -17.87 7.91 -7.74
C THR A 470 -17.40 8.05 -6.29
N SER A 471 -18.25 8.58 -5.39
CA SER A 471 -17.91 8.74 -3.97
C SER A 471 -17.64 7.43 -3.23
N ASP A 472 -18.13 6.29 -3.77
CA ASP A 472 -17.91 4.94 -3.25
C ASP A 472 -16.82 4.17 -4.04
N GLY A 473 -16.03 4.90 -4.86
CA GLY A 473 -14.81 4.40 -5.50
C GLY A 473 -15.00 3.55 -6.75
N LYS A 474 -16.17 3.59 -7.34
CA LYS A 474 -16.45 2.99 -8.64
C LYS A 474 -16.15 3.99 -9.76
N TYR A 475 -16.18 3.52 -10.98
CA TYR A 475 -15.92 4.35 -12.15
C TYR A 475 -17.16 4.50 -13.00
N LYS A 476 -17.34 5.72 -13.53
CA LYS A 476 -18.27 6.05 -14.61
C LYS A 476 -17.51 6.50 -15.84
N ILE A 477 -17.88 5.98 -17.00
CA ILE A 477 -17.22 6.20 -18.28
C ILE A 477 -18.22 6.96 -19.18
N GLN A 478 -18.04 8.30 -19.28
CA GLN A 478 -18.98 9.20 -19.97
C GLN A 478 -18.50 9.52 -21.38
N ASN A 479 -19.35 9.33 -22.37
CA ASN A 479 -19.05 9.69 -23.74
C ASN A 479 -19.03 11.22 -23.95
N ARG A 480 -18.02 11.72 -24.65
CA ARG A 480 -17.83 13.16 -24.91
C ARG A 480 -18.93 13.75 -25.81
N TRP A 481 -19.43 12.97 -26.77
CA TRP A 481 -20.41 13.43 -27.76
C TRP A 481 -21.82 13.46 -27.21
N SER A 482 -22.27 12.39 -26.60
CA SER A 482 -23.64 12.23 -26.14
C SER A 482 -23.84 12.73 -24.70
N GLY A 483 -22.79 12.74 -23.87
CA GLY A 483 -22.90 12.95 -22.43
C GLY A 483 -23.48 11.75 -21.66
N LEU A 484 -23.83 10.65 -22.34
CA LEU A 484 -24.32 9.42 -21.73
C LEU A 484 -23.15 8.53 -21.29
N TYR A 485 -23.45 7.50 -20.50
CA TYR A 485 -22.45 6.64 -19.86
C TYR A 485 -22.40 5.26 -20.51
N LEU A 486 -21.22 4.65 -20.50
CA LEU A 486 -21.06 3.26 -20.87
C LEU A 486 -21.84 2.38 -19.90
N GLY A 487 -22.64 1.46 -20.42
CA GLY A 487 -23.48 0.58 -19.61
C GLY A 487 -23.91 -0.67 -20.33
N VAL A 488 -24.58 -1.57 -19.63
CA VAL A 488 -25.07 -2.85 -20.16
C VAL A 488 -26.56 -2.71 -20.50
N LEU A 489 -26.91 -3.13 -21.69
CA LEU A 489 -28.30 -3.09 -22.18
C LEU A 489 -29.26 -3.83 -21.22
N ASN A 490 -30.33 -3.13 -20.80
CA ASN A 490 -31.37 -3.63 -19.90
C ASN A 490 -30.84 -4.16 -18.55
N ASN A 491 -29.71 -3.67 -18.06
CA ASN A 491 -29.05 -4.16 -16.85
C ASN A 491 -28.85 -5.69 -16.83
N SER A 492 -28.65 -6.29 -18.01
CA SER A 492 -28.46 -7.75 -18.15
C SER A 492 -27.24 -8.24 -17.35
N THR A 493 -27.35 -9.45 -16.80
CA THR A 493 -26.23 -10.15 -16.15
C THR A 493 -25.72 -11.33 -16.98
N ASN A 494 -26.21 -11.50 -18.21
CA ASN A 494 -25.84 -12.62 -19.07
C ASN A 494 -24.62 -12.30 -19.93
N ASP A 495 -23.85 -13.34 -20.27
CA ASP A 495 -22.84 -13.27 -21.31
C ASP A 495 -23.47 -12.91 -22.66
N GLY A 496 -22.73 -12.15 -23.47
CA GLY A 496 -23.18 -11.69 -24.79
C GLY A 496 -24.15 -10.49 -24.74
N ALA A 497 -24.47 -9.93 -23.57
CA ALA A 497 -25.31 -8.76 -23.51
C ALA A 497 -24.54 -7.53 -24.04
N SER A 498 -25.23 -6.75 -24.91
CA SER A 498 -24.63 -5.60 -25.60
C SER A 498 -24.21 -4.50 -24.62
N ILE A 499 -23.06 -3.92 -24.88
CA ILE A 499 -22.64 -2.66 -24.29
C ILE A 499 -23.27 -1.51 -25.09
N VAL A 500 -23.88 -0.60 -24.36
CA VAL A 500 -24.64 0.55 -24.91
C VAL A 500 -24.30 1.81 -24.12
N GLN A 501 -24.80 2.95 -24.59
CA GLN A 501 -24.80 4.15 -23.74
C GLN A 501 -26.11 4.26 -22.96
N VAL A 502 -26.01 4.63 -21.69
CA VAL A 502 -27.15 4.72 -20.74
C VAL A 502 -27.14 6.05 -19.98
N SER A 503 -28.25 6.39 -19.33
CA SER A 503 -28.27 7.53 -18.40
C SER A 503 -27.42 7.31 -17.14
N ASP A 504 -27.10 8.37 -16.42
CA ASP A 504 -26.31 8.34 -15.19
C ASP A 504 -26.97 7.53 -14.06
N GLU A 505 -28.29 7.44 -14.06
CA GLU A 505 -29.08 6.74 -13.04
C GLU A 505 -29.10 5.21 -13.21
N SER A 506 -28.54 4.69 -14.29
CA SER A 506 -28.54 3.25 -14.55
C SER A 506 -27.55 2.52 -13.64
N SER A 507 -28.01 1.49 -12.95
CA SER A 507 -27.15 0.60 -12.14
C SER A 507 -26.08 -0.15 -12.96
N SER A 508 -26.25 -0.22 -14.29
CA SER A 508 -25.27 -0.83 -15.19
C SER A 508 -24.18 0.13 -15.67
N SER A 509 -24.20 1.42 -15.25
CA SER A 509 -23.23 2.44 -15.65
C SER A 509 -21.98 2.50 -14.77
N GLU A 510 -21.88 1.63 -13.77
CA GLU A 510 -20.78 1.61 -12.82
C GLU A 510 -19.83 0.43 -13.09
N TRP A 511 -18.53 0.73 -13.02
CA TRP A 511 -17.47 -0.18 -13.42
C TRP A 511 -16.35 -0.25 -12.39
N PHE A 512 -15.70 -1.41 -12.28
CA PHE A 512 -14.31 -1.49 -11.85
C PHE A 512 -13.40 -1.44 -13.08
N ILE A 513 -12.26 -0.77 -12.95
CA ILE A 513 -11.20 -0.77 -13.95
C ILE A 513 -10.00 -1.43 -13.27
N LEU A 514 -9.75 -2.68 -13.61
CA LEU A 514 -8.78 -3.56 -12.97
C LEU A 514 -7.56 -3.72 -13.87
N LEU A 515 -6.36 -3.61 -13.29
CA LEU A 515 -5.12 -3.84 -14.03
C LEU A 515 -5.07 -5.30 -14.50
N THR A 516 -4.63 -5.55 -15.74
CA THR A 516 -4.49 -6.91 -16.30
C THR A 516 -3.06 -7.26 -16.70
N ASP A 517 -2.24 -6.33 -17.14
CA ASP A 517 -0.82 -6.56 -17.48
C ASP A 517 -0.07 -5.26 -17.82
#